data_e1e25ddd582303b232eddb148bbcf595
#
_entry.id   e1e25ddd582303b232eddb148bbcf595
#
_cell.length_a   1.000
_cell.length_b   1.000
_cell.length_c   1.000
_cell.angle_alpha   90.00
_cell.angle_beta   90.00
_cell.angle_gamma   90.00
#
_symmetry.space_group_name_H-M   'P 1'
#
loop_
_entity.id
_entity.type
_entity.pdbx_description
1 polymer ?
#
loop_
_entity_poly.entity_id
_entity_poly.type
_entity_poly.pdbx_seq_one_letter_code
_entity_poly.pdbx_strand_id
1 'polypeptide(L)'
;MLVQCDATMLAAVALAQGKEQSRYYLKGVCFDREYAVATDGHLMTVAKAGVSYGSVDKGAEIPEPVVMPVSTKAITAMKKSAASHVLFDGETLKVFDDGGAVLYIEQCESIDCTFPNWRGVIPTVEEDAECAAAFSNVLLAKLAATATILSGGATIGVTLKGSDALSPHK
;
A
#
# COMPACT_ATOMS: atom_id res chain seq x y z
N MET A 1 1.72 -15.58 11.06
CA MET A 1 2.32 -14.26 11.40
C MET A 1 1.18 -13.26 11.52
N LEU A 2 1.16 -12.44 12.57
CA LEU A 2 0.10 -11.45 12.79
C LEU A 2 0.59 -10.08 12.34
N VAL A 3 -0.13 -9.45 11.41
CA VAL A 3 0.13 -8.08 10.94
C VAL A 3 -1.10 -7.23 11.25
N GLN A 4 -0.90 -6.11 11.93
CA GLN A 4 -1.94 -5.11 12.16
C GLN A 4 -1.52 -3.78 11.55
N CYS A 5 -2.47 -3.08 10.91
CA CYS A 5 -2.22 -1.77 10.32
C CYS A 5 -3.50 -0.92 10.25
N ASP A 6 -3.33 0.37 9.96
CA ASP A 6 -4.43 1.30 9.73
C ASP A 6 -5.24 0.92 8.49
N ALA A 7 -6.58 0.89 8.60
CA ALA A 7 -7.47 0.48 7.52
C ALA A 7 -7.48 1.48 6.36
N THR A 8 -7.46 2.78 6.63
CA THR A 8 -7.47 3.82 5.61
C THR A 8 -6.18 3.83 4.80
N MET A 9 -5.04 3.70 5.49
CA MET A 9 -3.73 3.62 4.84
C MET A 9 -3.60 2.37 3.98
N LEU A 10 -4.04 1.21 4.49
CA LEU A 10 -4.02 -0.03 3.70
C LEU A 10 -4.93 0.05 2.48
N ALA A 11 -6.13 0.61 2.62
CA ALA A 11 -7.05 0.79 1.48
C ALA A 11 -6.43 1.68 0.38
N ALA A 12 -5.73 2.74 0.77
CA ALA A 12 -5.05 3.64 -0.18
C ALA A 12 -3.89 2.95 -0.90
N VAL A 13 -3.04 2.23 -0.16
CA VAL A 13 -1.90 1.48 -0.73
C VAL A 13 -2.37 0.39 -1.68
N ALA A 14 -3.40 -0.37 -1.29
CA ALA A 14 -3.92 -1.49 -2.05
C ALA A 14 -4.47 -1.12 -3.45
N LEU A 15 -4.76 0.15 -3.72
CA LEU A 15 -5.13 0.62 -5.07
C LEU A 15 -4.00 0.49 -6.10
N ALA A 16 -2.76 0.45 -5.65
CA ALA A 16 -1.59 0.30 -6.52
C ALA A 16 -1.23 -1.15 -6.83
N GLN A 17 -1.93 -2.14 -6.29
CA GLN A 17 -1.67 -3.55 -6.58
C GLN A 17 -1.76 -3.87 -8.08
N GLY A 18 -0.85 -4.72 -8.55
CA GLY A 18 -0.88 -5.27 -9.89
C GLY A 18 -2.06 -6.23 -10.10
N LYS A 19 -2.51 -6.36 -11.36
CA LYS A 19 -3.61 -7.28 -11.74
C LYS A 19 -3.15 -8.35 -12.71
N GLU A 20 -1.95 -8.24 -13.25
CA GLU A 20 -1.43 -9.15 -14.26
C GLU A 20 -1.09 -10.53 -13.68
N GLN A 21 -1.45 -11.58 -14.39
CA GLN A 21 -1.15 -12.96 -13.97
C GLN A 21 0.33 -13.27 -13.97
N SER A 22 1.06 -12.75 -14.96
CA SER A 22 2.50 -12.95 -15.13
C SER A 22 3.35 -12.35 -14.02
N ARG A 23 2.82 -11.32 -13.35
CA ARG A 23 3.48 -10.62 -12.23
C ARG A 23 2.74 -10.88 -10.92
N TYR A 24 2.53 -12.16 -10.60
CA TYR A 24 1.75 -12.55 -9.41
C TYR A 24 2.29 -11.94 -8.10
N TYR A 25 3.60 -11.72 -8.00
CA TYR A 25 4.26 -11.09 -6.85
C TYR A 25 3.90 -9.60 -6.65
N LEU A 26 3.25 -8.95 -7.62
CA LEU A 26 2.71 -7.59 -7.48
C LEU A 26 1.22 -7.55 -7.13
N LYS A 27 0.55 -8.70 -7.03
CA LYS A 27 -0.89 -8.77 -6.75
C LYS A 27 -1.27 -8.51 -5.30
N GLY A 28 -0.32 -8.17 -4.46
CA GLY A 28 -0.53 -7.94 -3.05
C GLY A 28 0.12 -6.65 -2.56
N VAL A 29 -0.18 -6.34 -1.31
CA VAL A 29 0.50 -5.33 -0.52
C VAL A 29 1.65 -6.02 0.23
N CYS A 30 2.85 -5.50 0.08
CA CYS A 30 4.02 -5.93 0.83
C CYS A 30 4.08 -5.17 2.15
N PHE A 31 4.10 -5.90 3.25
CA PHE A 31 4.39 -5.36 4.56
C PHE A 31 5.87 -5.57 4.85
N ASP A 32 6.61 -4.47 4.92
CA ASP A 32 8.04 -4.45 5.15
C ASP A 32 8.34 -3.50 6.30
N ARG A 33 8.54 -4.06 7.49
CA ARG A 33 8.69 -3.33 8.74
C ARG A 33 7.45 -2.43 9.00
N GLU A 34 7.65 -1.13 9.15
CA GLU A 34 6.57 -0.15 9.39
C GLU A 34 5.83 0.30 8.11
N TYR A 35 6.26 -0.20 6.94
CA TYR A 35 5.72 0.23 5.65
C TYR A 35 4.79 -0.80 5.04
N ALA A 36 3.72 -0.30 4.42
CA ALA A 36 2.91 -1.03 3.47
C ALA A 36 3.20 -0.48 2.07
N VAL A 37 3.49 -1.37 1.12
CA VAL A 37 3.93 -1.02 -0.24
C VAL A 37 3.16 -1.83 -1.26
N ALA A 38 2.66 -1.18 -2.29
CA ALA A 38 2.09 -1.86 -3.45
C ALA A 38 2.52 -1.18 -4.75
N THR A 39 2.63 -1.97 -5.82
CA THR A 39 2.97 -1.48 -7.15
C THR A 39 2.38 -2.37 -8.23
N ASP A 40 2.05 -1.77 -9.37
CA ASP A 40 1.70 -2.49 -10.61
C ASP A 40 2.82 -2.45 -11.66
N GLY A 41 4.00 -1.90 -11.28
CA GLY A 41 5.15 -1.71 -12.15
C GLY A 41 5.15 -0.35 -12.86
N HIS A 42 4.08 0.44 -12.79
CA HIS A 42 3.97 1.80 -13.36
C HIS A 42 3.74 2.86 -12.28
N LEU A 43 3.10 2.46 -11.18
CA LEU A 43 2.83 3.28 -10.02
C LEU A 43 3.24 2.49 -8.79
N MET A 44 3.84 3.15 -7.82
CA MET A 44 4.10 2.60 -6.50
C MET A 44 3.50 3.51 -5.44
N THR A 45 2.81 2.91 -4.48
CA THR A 45 2.34 3.60 -3.28
C THR A 45 3.06 3.02 -2.07
N VAL A 46 3.67 3.89 -1.29
CA VAL A 46 4.36 3.56 -0.06
C VAL A 46 3.73 4.35 1.06
N ALA A 47 3.33 3.69 2.13
CA ALA A 47 2.79 4.35 3.30
C ALA A 47 3.40 3.77 4.57
N LYS A 48 3.61 4.65 5.55
CA LYS A 48 3.91 4.27 6.92
C LYS A 48 2.58 3.96 7.61
N ALA A 49 2.11 2.73 7.46
CA ALA A 49 0.75 2.33 7.78
C ALA A 49 0.54 1.94 9.25
N GLY A 50 1.45 2.34 10.14
CA GLY A 50 1.38 1.94 11.54
C GLY A 50 1.45 0.41 11.71
N VAL A 51 2.19 -0.26 10.83
CA VAL A 51 2.29 -1.73 10.83
C VAL A 51 2.89 -2.18 12.16
N SER A 52 2.17 -3.06 12.85
CA SER A 52 2.67 -3.76 14.02
C SER A 52 2.56 -5.26 13.80
N TYR A 53 3.53 -5.98 14.35
CA TYR A 53 3.58 -7.44 14.28
C TYR A 53 3.31 -8.00 15.67
N GLY A 54 2.30 -8.87 15.77
CA GLY A 54 1.93 -9.46 17.06
C GLY A 54 3.05 -10.31 17.64
N SER A 55 3.26 -10.17 18.97
CA SER A 55 4.20 -10.95 19.78
C SER A 55 5.66 -10.90 19.32
N VAL A 56 6.12 -9.72 18.88
CA VAL A 56 7.57 -9.51 18.74
C VAL A 56 8.07 -9.03 20.10
N ASP A 57 8.66 -9.93 20.89
CA ASP A 57 9.41 -9.56 22.07
C ASP A 57 10.46 -8.50 21.68
N LYS A 58 10.68 -7.51 22.57
CA LYS A 58 11.71 -6.49 22.36
C LYS A 58 13.05 -7.19 22.18
N GLY A 59 13.52 -7.30 20.94
CA GLY A 59 14.75 -8.01 20.58
C GLY A 59 14.57 -9.13 19.55
N ALA A 60 13.35 -9.43 19.11
CA ALA A 60 13.13 -10.36 18.00
C ALA A 60 13.62 -9.78 16.67
N GLU A 61 14.11 -10.65 15.79
CA GLU A 61 14.49 -10.29 14.43
C GLU A 61 13.31 -9.63 13.71
N ILE A 62 13.62 -8.61 12.91
CA ILE A 62 12.61 -7.94 12.06
C ILE A 62 12.06 -8.98 11.10
N PRO A 63 10.74 -9.23 11.09
CA PRO A 63 10.17 -10.27 10.24
C PRO A 63 10.47 -9.98 8.76
N GLU A 64 10.65 -11.05 7.99
CA GLU A 64 10.78 -10.94 6.53
C GLU A 64 9.54 -10.25 5.95
N PRO A 65 9.69 -9.52 4.83
CA PRO A 65 8.57 -8.91 4.14
C PRO A 65 7.51 -9.94 3.76
N VAL A 66 6.24 -9.61 4.03
CA VAL A 66 5.10 -10.45 3.69
C VAL A 66 4.23 -9.77 2.66
N VAL A 67 3.85 -10.50 1.61
CA VAL A 67 2.95 -10.01 0.58
C VAL A 67 1.56 -10.60 0.78
N MET A 68 0.56 -9.73 0.95
CA MET A 68 -0.82 -10.10 1.18
C MET A 68 -1.72 -9.56 0.06
N PRO A 69 -2.49 -10.40 -0.64
CA PRO A 69 -3.48 -9.92 -1.59
C PRO A 69 -4.63 -9.24 -0.85
N VAL A 70 -5.04 -8.05 -1.33
CA VAL A 70 -6.16 -7.31 -0.76
C VAL A 70 -7.26 -7.23 -1.80
N SER A 71 -8.42 -7.85 -1.53
CA SER A 71 -9.53 -7.87 -2.47
C SER A 71 -10.23 -6.50 -2.60
N THR A 72 -10.92 -6.29 -3.72
CA THR A 72 -11.74 -5.09 -3.90
C THR A 72 -12.85 -4.98 -2.83
N LYS A 73 -13.33 -6.12 -2.32
CA LYS A 73 -14.34 -6.15 -1.24
C LYS A 73 -13.72 -5.68 0.07
N ALA A 74 -12.52 -6.14 0.40
CA ALA A 74 -11.77 -5.68 1.57
C ALA A 74 -11.50 -4.18 1.49
N ILE A 75 -11.01 -3.68 0.34
CA ILE A 75 -10.80 -2.23 0.11
C ILE A 75 -12.11 -1.46 0.35
N THR A 76 -13.23 -1.95 -0.15
CA THR A 76 -14.54 -1.31 0.05
C THR A 76 -14.94 -1.31 1.52
N ALA A 77 -14.66 -2.37 2.27
CA ALA A 77 -14.94 -2.45 3.70
C ALA A 77 -14.07 -1.47 4.50
N MET A 78 -12.78 -1.38 4.17
CA MET A 78 -11.83 -0.46 4.81
C MET A 78 -12.13 1.02 4.55
N LYS A 79 -12.82 1.34 3.45
CA LYS A 79 -13.24 2.72 3.11
C LYS A 79 -14.49 3.19 3.86
N LYS A 80 -15.15 2.34 4.65
CA LYS A 80 -16.27 2.74 5.49
C LYS A 80 -15.76 3.62 6.64
N SER A 81 -16.52 4.65 6.98
CA SER A 81 -16.14 5.59 8.04
C SER A 81 -15.92 4.97 9.41
N ALA A 82 -16.51 3.80 9.68
CA ALA A 82 -16.33 3.06 10.92
C ALA A 82 -15.07 2.18 10.93
N ALA A 83 -14.41 1.96 9.79
CA ALA A 83 -13.22 1.10 9.74
C ALA A 83 -12.01 1.82 10.34
N SER A 84 -11.35 1.17 11.29
CA SER A 84 -10.21 1.69 12.02
C SER A 84 -8.94 0.93 11.67
N HIS A 85 -8.92 -0.35 11.88
CA HIS A 85 -7.72 -1.16 11.65
C HIS A 85 -8.01 -2.49 10.99
N VAL A 86 -6.97 -3.07 10.43
CA VAL A 86 -6.97 -4.38 9.77
C VAL A 86 -6.02 -5.31 10.50
N LEU A 87 -6.45 -6.55 10.66
CA LEU A 87 -5.64 -7.63 11.18
C LEU A 87 -5.49 -8.71 10.12
N PHE A 88 -4.27 -9.15 9.89
CA PHE A 88 -3.95 -10.31 9.07
C PHE A 88 -3.20 -11.34 9.89
N ASP A 89 -3.73 -12.57 9.97
CA ASP A 89 -3.16 -13.64 10.81
C ASP A 89 -2.39 -14.71 10.00
N GLY A 90 -2.24 -14.54 8.70
CA GLY A 90 -1.61 -15.47 7.77
C GLY A 90 -2.62 -16.22 6.89
N GLU A 91 -3.86 -16.34 7.33
CA GLU A 91 -4.93 -17.07 6.64
C GLU A 91 -6.18 -16.21 6.41
N THR A 92 -6.41 -15.21 7.27
CA THR A 92 -7.59 -14.34 7.20
C THR A 92 -7.22 -12.87 7.31
N LEU A 93 -7.94 -12.04 6.56
CA LEU A 93 -7.93 -10.59 6.69
C LEU A 93 -9.23 -10.17 7.39
N LYS A 94 -9.11 -9.42 8.48
CA LYS A 94 -10.23 -8.90 9.26
C LYS A 94 -10.14 -7.39 9.35
N VAL A 95 -11.26 -6.70 9.09
CA VAL A 95 -11.39 -5.25 9.25
C VAL A 95 -12.22 -4.98 10.49
N PHE A 96 -11.73 -4.11 11.35
CA PHE A 96 -12.37 -3.76 12.62
C PHE A 96 -12.76 -2.28 12.66
N ASP A 97 -13.76 -1.97 13.47
CA ASP A 97 -14.04 -0.60 13.90
C ASP A 97 -13.20 -0.21 15.15
N ASP A 98 -13.36 1.03 15.60
CA ASP A 98 -12.69 1.55 16.82
C ASP A 98 -13.12 0.82 18.10
N GLY A 99 -14.30 0.25 18.12
CA GLY A 99 -14.84 -0.54 19.23
C GLY A 99 -14.37 -2.00 19.26
N GLY A 100 -13.62 -2.43 18.22
CA GLY A 100 -13.15 -3.80 18.07
C GLY A 100 -14.19 -4.76 17.46
N ALA A 101 -15.32 -4.26 16.93
CA ALA A 101 -16.26 -5.11 16.21
C ALA A 101 -15.74 -5.41 14.79
N VAL A 102 -15.94 -6.64 14.33
CA VAL A 102 -15.54 -7.08 13.00
C VAL A 102 -16.52 -6.55 11.95
N LEU A 103 -16.04 -5.72 11.05
CA LEU A 103 -16.83 -5.16 9.94
C LEU A 103 -16.77 -6.04 8.69
N TYR A 104 -15.67 -6.75 8.50
CA TYR A 104 -15.44 -7.60 7.35
C TYR A 104 -14.40 -8.68 7.65
N ILE A 105 -14.55 -9.85 7.05
CA ILE A 105 -13.60 -10.95 7.11
C ILE A 105 -13.55 -11.66 5.76
N GLU A 106 -12.34 -12.04 5.34
CA GLU A 106 -12.11 -12.89 4.17
C GLU A 106 -10.93 -13.84 4.38
N GLN A 107 -10.99 -14.98 3.71
CA GLN A 107 -9.83 -15.88 3.57
C GLN A 107 -8.80 -15.21 2.67
N CYS A 108 -7.55 -15.17 3.13
CA CYS A 108 -6.49 -14.44 2.47
C CYS A 108 -5.15 -15.07 2.85
N GLU A 109 -4.60 -15.88 1.97
CA GLU A 109 -3.27 -16.46 2.16
C GLU A 109 -2.19 -15.50 1.65
N SER A 110 -1.05 -15.45 2.34
CA SER A 110 0.11 -14.70 1.88
C SER A 110 0.64 -15.26 0.57
N ILE A 111 1.14 -14.38 -0.29
CA ILE A 111 1.78 -14.77 -1.54
C ILE A 111 3.22 -15.14 -1.25
N ASP A 112 3.59 -16.40 -1.48
CA ASP A 112 4.98 -16.85 -1.39
C ASP A 112 5.77 -16.29 -2.57
N CYS A 113 6.47 -15.19 -2.35
CA CYS A 113 7.27 -14.51 -3.36
C CYS A 113 8.30 -13.56 -2.75
N THR A 114 9.30 -13.20 -3.52
CA THR A 114 10.20 -12.09 -3.22
C THR A 114 9.63 -10.81 -3.83
N PHE A 115 9.22 -9.86 -2.97
CA PHE A 115 8.77 -8.55 -3.45
C PHE A 115 9.96 -7.73 -3.98
N PRO A 116 9.79 -6.92 -5.05
CA PRO A 116 10.86 -6.11 -5.60
C PRO A 116 11.49 -5.17 -4.58
N ASN A 117 12.79 -4.84 -4.76
CA ASN A 117 13.48 -3.85 -3.93
C ASN A 117 12.90 -2.44 -4.18
N TRP A 118 11.79 -2.17 -3.51
CA TRP A 118 11.05 -0.91 -3.66
C TRP A 118 11.84 0.32 -3.19
N ARG A 119 12.74 0.15 -2.22
CA ARG A 119 13.58 1.27 -1.73
C ARG A 119 14.57 1.74 -2.80
N GLY A 120 15.07 0.81 -3.61
CA GLY A 120 16.03 1.13 -4.67
C GLY A 120 15.43 1.89 -5.86
N VAL A 121 14.09 1.93 -5.98
CA VAL A 121 13.41 2.68 -7.06
C VAL A 121 12.83 4.03 -6.60
N ILE A 122 12.97 4.38 -5.32
CA ILE A 122 12.58 5.71 -4.84
C ILE A 122 13.64 6.71 -5.31
N PRO A 123 13.28 7.69 -6.17
CA PRO A 123 14.24 8.68 -6.62
C PRO A 123 14.67 9.61 -5.49
N THR A 124 15.94 10.01 -5.49
CA THR A 124 16.37 11.15 -4.70
C THR A 124 15.89 12.40 -5.43
N VAL A 125 14.98 13.14 -4.82
CA VAL A 125 14.39 14.34 -5.42
C VAL A 125 15.00 15.56 -4.74
N GLU A 126 15.55 16.48 -5.55
CA GLU A 126 15.95 17.81 -5.07
C GLU A 126 14.68 18.64 -4.80
N GLU A 127 14.70 19.48 -3.75
CA GLU A 127 13.50 20.21 -3.30
C GLU A 127 12.92 21.14 -4.39
N ASP A 128 13.75 21.65 -5.27
CA ASP A 128 13.40 22.64 -6.30
C ASP A 128 13.29 22.05 -7.71
N ALA A 129 13.24 20.72 -7.86
CA ALA A 129 13.15 20.09 -9.17
C ALA A 129 11.79 20.40 -9.84
N GLU A 130 11.84 21.10 -10.98
CA GLU A 130 10.67 21.31 -11.83
C GLU A 130 10.28 20.01 -12.54
N CYS A 131 8.98 19.68 -12.52
CA CYS A 131 8.47 18.51 -13.22
C CYS A 131 7.87 18.91 -14.57
N ALA A 132 8.61 18.68 -15.66
CA ALA A 132 8.15 18.87 -17.03
C ALA A 132 7.80 17.54 -17.72
N ALA A 133 7.04 16.66 -17.05
CA ALA A 133 6.71 15.34 -17.57
C ALA A 133 5.23 15.22 -17.95
N ALA A 134 4.96 14.48 -19.02
CA ALA A 134 3.61 14.05 -19.37
C ALA A 134 3.25 12.78 -18.58
N PHE A 135 2.11 12.78 -17.92
CA PHE A 135 1.62 11.66 -17.12
C PHE A 135 0.44 10.98 -17.78
N SER A 136 0.37 9.65 -17.66
CA SER A 136 -0.81 8.91 -18.07
C SER A 136 -2.02 9.34 -17.21
N ASN A 137 -3.15 9.65 -17.86
CA ASN A 137 -4.40 9.96 -17.17
C ASN A 137 -4.87 8.83 -16.25
N VAL A 138 -4.57 7.58 -16.59
CA VAL A 138 -4.91 6.41 -15.76
C VAL A 138 -4.10 6.42 -14.47
N LEU A 139 -2.80 6.75 -14.52
CA LEU A 139 -1.95 6.86 -13.33
C LEU A 139 -2.36 8.04 -12.46
N LEU A 140 -2.67 9.19 -13.08
CA LEU A 140 -3.19 10.35 -12.33
C LEU A 140 -4.51 10.05 -11.64
N ALA A 141 -5.41 9.30 -12.27
CA ALA A 141 -6.67 8.87 -11.65
C ALA A 141 -6.44 7.96 -10.43
N LYS A 142 -5.48 7.03 -10.50
CA LYS A 142 -5.09 6.19 -9.35
C LYS A 142 -4.52 7.04 -8.21
N LEU A 143 -3.62 7.98 -8.50
CA LEU A 143 -3.07 8.90 -7.51
C LEU A 143 -4.18 9.73 -6.84
N ALA A 144 -5.10 10.29 -7.62
CA ALA A 144 -6.23 11.05 -7.10
C ALA A 144 -7.12 10.20 -6.20
N ALA A 145 -7.40 8.94 -6.59
CA ALA A 145 -8.19 8.02 -5.77
C ALA A 145 -7.48 7.69 -4.43
N THR A 146 -6.18 7.45 -4.47
CA THR A 146 -5.35 7.23 -3.27
C THR A 146 -5.40 8.45 -2.34
N ALA A 147 -5.19 9.64 -2.90
CA ALA A 147 -5.24 10.90 -2.16
C ALA A 147 -6.61 11.15 -1.53
N THR A 148 -7.70 10.86 -2.25
CA THR A 148 -9.08 11.00 -1.75
C THR A 148 -9.33 10.09 -0.54
N ILE A 149 -8.84 8.86 -0.55
CA ILE A 149 -8.97 7.95 0.59
C ILE A 149 -8.23 8.52 1.81
N LEU A 150 -6.97 8.93 1.63
CA LEU A 150 -6.13 9.45 2.71
C LEU A 150 -6.67 10.75 3.31
N SER A 151 -7.35 11.57 2.51
CA SER A 151 -7.93 12.85 2.98
C SER A 151 -9.33 12.72 3.60
N GLY A 152 -9.89 11.49 3.68
CA GLY A 152 -11.27 11.29 4.13
C GLY A 152 -12.31 11.96 3.21
N GLY A 153 -11.97 12.17 1.94
CA GLY A 153 -12.82 12.83 0.94
C GLY A 153 -12.64 14.36 0.86
N ALA A 154 -11.79 14.96 1.68
CA ALA A 154 -11.48 16.38 1.56
C ALA A 154 -10.64 16.66 0.30
N THR A 155 -10.76 17.87 -0.23
CA THR A 155 -9.91 18.31 -1.34
C THR A 155 -8.50 18.57 -0.84
N ILE A 156 -7.53 17.84 -1.39
CA ILE A 156 -6.11 18.04 -1.10
C ILE A 156 -5.35 18.33 -2.37
N GLY A 157 -4.29 19.14 -2.25
CA GLY A 157 -3.33 19.34 -3.33
C GLY A 157 -2.39 18.15 -3.45
N VAL A 158 -2.09 17.74 -4.66
CA VAL A 158 -1.04 16.76 -4.97
C VAL A 158 0.11 17.50 -5.63
N THR A 159 1.27 17.48 -4.99
CA THR A 159 2.49 18.05 -5.57
C THR A 159 3.25 16.94 -6.31
N LEU A 160 3.50 17.17 -7.60
CA LEU A 160 4.33 16.29 -8.42
C LEU A 160 5.75 16.85 -8.44
N LYS A 161 6.69 16.07 -7.94
CA LYS A 161 8.12 16.38 -8.02
C LYS A 161 8.75 15.41 -9.01
N GLY A 162 9.54 15.93 -9.95
CA GLY A 162 10.30 15.15 -10.92
C GLY A 162 11.79 15.22 -10.63
N SER A 163 12.53 14.24 -11.11
CA SER A 163 13.98 14.31 -11.25
C SER A 163 14.33 14.19 -12.73
N ASP A 164 15.39 14.86 -13.19
CA ASP A 164 15.89 14.77 -14.57
C ASP A 164 16.39 13.39 -14.98
N ALA A 165 16.41 12.44 -14.04
CA ALA A 165 16.90 11.08 -14.26
C ALA A 165 16.01 10.20 -15.16
N LEU A 166 14.86 10.70 -15.64
CA LEU A 166 13.95 9.97 -16.52
C LEU A 166 13.98 10.46 -17.97
N SER A 167 15.07 11.07 -18.43
CA SER A 167 15.28 11.26 -19.88
C SER A 167 15.36 9.88 -20.53
N PRO A 168 14.48 9.53 -21.46
CA PRO A 168 14.61 8.27 -22.19
C PRO A 168 15.94 8.32 -22.94
N HIS A 169 16.81 7.37 -22.65
CA HIS A 169 17.99 7.15 -23.48
C HIS A 169 17.51 6.90 -24.90
N LYS A 170 17.95 7.74 -25.81
CA LYS A 170 17.78 7.58 -27.26
C LYS A 170 18.49 6.32 -27.74
#